data_5486281542a95279490e08197229d4ec
#
_entry.id   5486281542a95279490e08197229d4ec
#
_cell.length_a   1.000
_cell.length_b   1.000
_cell.length_c   1.000
_cell.angle_alpha   90.00
_cell.angle_beta   90.00
_cell.angle_gamma   90.00
#
_symmetry.space_group_name_H-M   'P 1'
#
loop_
_entity.id
_entity.type
_entity.pdbx_description
1 polymer ?
#
loop_
_entity_poly.entity_id
_entity_poly.type
_entity_poly.pdbx_seq_one_letter_code
_entity_poly.pdbx_strand_id
1 'polypeptide(L)'
;LNASVSLVRTYLRLNSYFTATELPVIKKGDDGQFFEVTDIDILAMRFPQAGHIVAQGRPGPLDDLQFSPDPLLELPPDAMDVIIGEVKSGKPRLNPHLRSGDTLYRALVRFGFCPPNRMERAVEELQDEGVTWIREGALSVPARIRIVAFGDGETHEGDRYTVIPLKQVVDFVTNHLKKYRDVLTPVRITDPTLGLLHLLEKLRDS
;
A
#
# COMPACT_ATOMS: atom_id res chain seq x y z
N LEU A 1 -8.06 13.54 -7.43
CA LEU A 1 -7.81 12.21 -6.85
C LEU A 1 -8.92 11.25 -7.27
N ASN A 2 -8.58 10.13 -7.90
CA ASN A 2 -9.53 9.08 -8.28
C ASN A 2 -10.16 8.48 -7.01
N ALA A 3 -11.49 8.24 -7.02
CA ALA A 3 -12.21 7.68 -5.86
C ALA A 3 -11.66 6.30 -5.44
N SER A 4 -11.29 5.45 -6.41
CA SER A 4 -10.70 4.14 -6.13
C SER A 4 -9.33 4.27 -5.47
N VAL A 5 -8.48 5.20 -5.93
CA VAL A 5 -7.18 5.48 -5.30
C VAL A 5 -7.37 6.01 -3.88
N SER A 6 -8.35 6.90 -3.66
CA SER A 6 -8.68 7.40 -2.32
C SER A 6 -9.15 6.30 -1.38
N LEU A 7 -9.97 5.36 -1.87
CA LEU A 7 -10.44 4.21 -1.12
C LEU A 7 -9.29 3.28 -0.72
N VAL A 8 -8.42 2.91 -1.66
CA VAL A 8 -7.24 2.06 -1.41
C VAL A 8 -6.28 2.75 -0.46
N ARG A 9 -6.05 4.05 -0.60
CA ARG A 9 -5.24 4.83 0.36
C ARG A 9 -5.81 4.74 1.76
N THR A 10 -7.12 4.92 1.92
CA THR A 10 -7.80 4.81 3.23
C THR A 10 -7.65 3.40 3.81
N TYR A 11 -7.87 2.36 3.00
CA TYR A 11 -7.67 0.98 3.38
C TYR A 11 -6.25 0.70 3.89
N LEU A 12 -5.23 1.11 3.14
CA LEU A 12 -3.83 0.91 3.52
C LEU A 12 -3.47 1.68 4.81
N ARG A 13 -3.99 2.90 4.99
CA ARG A 13 -3.78 3.68 6.21
C ARG A 13 -4.42 3.02 7.43
N LEU A 14 -5.61 2.43 7.31
CA LEU A 14 -6.23 1.64 8.39
C LEU A 14 -5.44 0.38 8.70
N ASN A 15 -4.67 -0.14 7.74
CA ASN A 15 -3.71 -1.22 7.93
C ASN A 15 -2.32 -0.73 8.36
N SER A 16 -2.22 0.53 8.81
CA SER A 16 -1.00 1.17 9.35
C SER A 16 0.12 1.38 8.35
N TYR A 17 -0.22 1.56 7.06
CA TYR A 17 0.74 1.98 6.06
C TYR A 17 0.86 3.50 6.00
N PHE A 18 2.07 3.97 5.78
CA PHE A 18 2.35 5.29 5.23
C PHE A 18 2.15 5.24 3.73
N THR A 19 1.43 6.20 3.16
CA THR A 19 1.04 6.17 1.74
C THR A 19 1.41 7.46 1.03
N ALA A 20 1.86 7.32 -0.23
CA ALA A 20 1.93 8.40 -1.20
C ALA A 20 1.16 7.98 -2.46
N THR A 21 0.48 8.92 -3.12
CA THR A 21 -0.37 8.64 -4.28
C THR A 21 0.04 9.47 -5.48
N GLU A 22 -0.29 8.98 -6.68
CA GLU A 22 -0.12 9.70 -7.94
C GLU A 22 1.32 10.21 -8.12
N LEU A 23 2.30 9.29 -7.97
CA LEU A 23 3.72 9.61 -8.05
C LEU A 23 4.21 9.53 -9.49
N PRO A 24 4.60 10.65 -10.12
CA PRO A 24 5.08 10.64 -11.49
C PRO A 24 6.43 9.92 -11.60
N VAL A 25 6.57 9.05 -12.58
CA VAL A 25 7.83 8.44 -13.00
C VAL A 25 8.38 9.24 -14.17
N ILE A 26 9.47 9.95 -13.91
CA ILE A 26 10.04 10.91 -14.84
C ILE A 26 11.28 10.31 -15.51
N LYS A 27 11.41 10.49 -16.83
CA LYS A 27 12.57 10.14 -17.63
C LYS A 27 13.12 11.36 -18.34
N LYS A 28 14.45 11.39 -18.53
CA LYS A 28 15.13 12.36 -19.39
C LYS A 28 15.24 11.79 -20.79
N GLY A 29 14.75 12.51 -21.80
CA GLY A 29 14.89 12.16 -23.20
C GLY A 29 16.29 12.43 -23.74
N ASP A 30 16.55 11.95 -24.96
CA ASP A 30 17.83 12.16 -25.66
C ASP A 30 18.06 13.63 -26.02
N ASP A 31 16.99 14.41 -26.13
CA ASP A 31 16.99 15.87 -26.31
C ASP A 31 17.27 16.64 -25.02
N GLY A 32 17.46 15.93 -23.92
CA GLY A 32 17.72 16.49 -22.59
C GLY A 32 16.50 16.99 -21.83
N GLN A 33 15.29 16.90 -22.42
CA GLN A 33 14.05 17.27 -21.76
C GLN A 33 13.53 16.16 -20.84
N PHE A 34 12.82 16.55 -19.79
CA PHE A 34 12.17 15.62 -18.88
C PHE A 34 10.70 15.41 -19.29
N PHE A 35 10.26 14.15 -19.27
CA PHE A 35 8.86 13.81 -19.52
C PHE A 35 8.41 12.71 -18.55
N GLU A 36 7.11 12.69 -18.30
CA GLU A 36 6.48 11.65 -17.51
C GLU A 36 6.24 10.40 -18.38
N VAL A 37 6.69 9.25 -17.87
CA VAL A 37 6.50 7.96 -18.55
C VAL A 37 5.19 7.32 -18.12
N THR A 38 4.91 7.39 -16.83
CA THR A 38 3.71 6.86 -16.16
C THR A 38 3.65 7.46 -14.76
N ASP A 39 2.56 7.24 -14.08
CA ASP A 39 2.44 7.45 -12.65
C ASP A 39 2.37 6.12 -11.90
N ILE A 40 2.66 6.15 -10.60
CA ILE A 40 2.40 5.07 -9.66
C ILE A 40 1.19 5.50 -8.85
N ASP A 41 0.07 4.80 -9.00
CA ASP A 41 -1.19 5.16 -8.34
C ASP A 41 -1.04 5.25 -6.83
N ILE A 42 -0.34 4.27 -6.23
CA ILE A 42 -0.08 4.26 -4.80
C ILE A 42 1.26 3.61 -4.44
N LEU A 43 1.94 4.26 -3.53
CA LEU A 43 3.15 3.80 -2.91
C LEU A 43 2.90 3.70 -1.42
N ALA A 44 3.13 2.53 -0.82
CA ALA A 44 2.84 2.34 0.59
C ALA A 44 3.94 1.57 1.30
N MET A 45 4.21 1.93 2.56
CA MET A 45 5.15 1.21 3.40
C MET A 45 4.59 1.03 4.81
N ARG A 46 4.82 -0.12 5.40
CA ARG A 46 4.46 -0.47 6.76
C ARG A 46 5.66 -1.06 7.49
N PHE A 47 5.94 -0.53 8.66
CA PHE A 47 6.97 -1.08 9.54
C PHE A 47 6.45 -2.34 10.27
N PRO A 48 7.33 -3.28 10.65
CA PRO A 48 6.93 -4.37 11.51
C PRO A 48 6.38 -3.80 12.83
N GLN A 49 5.45 -4.53 13.45
CA GLN A 49 4.78 -4.13 14.69
C GLN A 49 3.96 -2.82 14.64
N ALA A 50 3.73 -2.23 13.45
CA ALA A 50 2.83 -1.09 13.33
C ALA A 50 1.37 -1.46 13.67
N GLY A 51 0.56 -0.46 14.05
CA GLY A 51 -0.87 -0.64 14.35
C GLY A 51 -1.22 -0.68 15.84
N HIS A 52 -0.24 -0.50 16.73
CA HIS A 52 -0.51 -0.37 18.16
C HIS A 52 -1.02 1.04 18.52
N ILE A 53 -2.00 1.09 19.41
CA ILE A 53 -2.54 2.34 19.95
C ILE A 53 -2.06 2.46 21.40
N VAL A 54 -1.37 3.56 21.69
CA VAL A 54 -0.94 3.88 23.06
C VAL A 54 -2.08 4.53 23.82
N ALA A 55 -2.76 3.77 24.67
CA ALA A 55 -3.96 4.23 25.39
C ALA A 55 -3.67 5.21 26.54
N GLN A 56 -2.46 5.26 27.10
CA GLN A 56 -2.18 5.99 28.33
C GLN A 56 -1.07 7.06 28.26
N GLY A 57 -0.66 7.49 27.08
CA GLY A 57 0.32 8.57 26.94
C GLY A 57 1.73 8.29 27.49
N ARG A 58 2.02 7.07 27.95
CA ARG A 58 3.35 6.60 28.33
C ARG A 58 3.73 5.37 27.49
N PRO A 59 4.98 5.27 27.05
CA PRO A 59 5.49 4.02 26.51
C PRO A 59 5.49 3.00 27.65
N GLY A 60 4.45 2.18 27.72
CA GLY A 60 4.39 0.96 28.51
C GLY A 60 4.72 -0.24 27.62
N PRO A 61 4.74 -1.47 28.15
CA PRO A 61 4.61 -2.63 27.30
C PRO A 61 3.42 -2.36 26.38
N LEU A 62 3.57 -2.70 25.07
CA LEU A 62 2.58 -2.42 24.02
C LEU A 62 1.28 -3.16 24.34
N ASP A 63 0.58 -2.65 25.37
CA ASP A 63 -0.64 -3.24 25.84
C ASP A 63 -1.79 -2.68 25.03
N ASP A 64 -2.49 -3.56 24.47
CA ASP A 64 -3.90 -3.75 24.60
C ASP A 64 -4.79 -3.35 23.45
N LEU A 65 -4.49 -2.42 22.60
CA LEU A 65 -5.31 -2.21 21.43
C LEU A 65 -4.45 -2.18 20.16
N GLN A 66 -4.43 -3.30 19.46
CA GLN A 66 -3.87 -3.37 18.12
C GLN A 66 -5.01 -3.41 17.11
N PHE A 67 -4.98 -2.52 16.12
CA PHE A 67 -5.83 -2.66 14.96
C PHE A 67 -5.44 -3.95 14.21
N SER A 68 -6.40 -4.86 14.07
CA SER A 68 -6.18 -6.09 13.31
C SER A 68 -6.05 -5.74 11.83
N PRO A 69 -4.91 -6.03 11.19
CA PRO A 69 -4.77 -5.81 9.77
C PRO A 69 -5.60 -6.81 8.96
N ASP A 70 -5.84 -6.48 7.69
CA ASP A 70 -6.49 -7.40 6.76
C ASP A 70 -5.58 -8.62 6.50
N PRO A 71 -6.07 -9.85 6.73
CA PRO A 71 -5.30 -11.06 6.46
C PRO A 71 -4.83 -11.19 5.00
N LEU A 72 -5.56 -10.62 4.03
CA LEU A 72 -5.16 -10.63 2.61
C LEU A 72 -3.85 -9.88 2.34
N LEU A 73 -3.41 -9.04 3.26
CA LEU A 73 -2.12 -8.38 3.15
C LEU A 73 -0.94 -9.32 3.46
N GLU A 74 -1.19 -10.48 4.09
CA GLU A 74 -0.16 -11.47 4.42
C GLU A 74 1.11 -10.81 4.99
N LEU A 75 0.92 -9.94 6.00
CA LEU A 75 1.99 -9.09 6.51
C LEU A 75 3.15 -9.91 7.08
N PRO A 76 4.39 -9.61 6.70
CA PRO A 76 5.54 -10.24 7.32
C PRO A 76 5.67 -9.74 8.77
N PRO A 77 5.88 -10.64 9.76
CA PRO A 77 5.92 -10.25 11.17
C PRO A 77 7.13 -9.39 11.52
N ASP A 78 8.28 -9.66 10.91
CA ASP A 78 9.58 -9.09 11.29
C ASP A 78 10.23 -8.29 10.15
N ALA A 79 9.46 -7.89 9.13
CA ALA A 79 9.97 -7.13 8.00
C ALA A 79 9.05 -5.96 7.66
N MET A 80 9.62 -4.95 7.04
CA MET A 80 8.83 -3.93 6.38
C MET A 80 8.06 -4.54 5.21
N ASP A 81 6.84 -4.08 4.98
CA ASP A 81 6.07 -4.38 3.77
C ASP A 81 5.91 -3.12 2.93
N VAL A 82 6.36 -3.20 1.69
CA VAL A 82 6.33 -2.09 0.74
C VAL A 82 5.53 -2.49 -0.48
N ILE A 83 4.56 -1.66 -0.84
CA ILE A 83 3.65 -1.87 -1.95
C ILE A 83 3.91 -0.84 -3.05
N ILE A 84 4.14 -1.31 -4.26
CA ILE A 84 4.03 -0.56 -5.50
C ILE A 84 2.67 -0.94 -6.09
N GLY A 85 1.69 -0.03 -5.99
CA GLY A 85 0.29 -0.35 -6.25
C GLY A 85 -0.26 0.30 -7.51
N GLU A 86 -1.02 -0.49 -8.27
CA GLU A 86 -1.88 -0.03 -9.36
C GLU A 86 -3.34 -0.16 -8.92
N VAL A 87 -4.16 0.85 -9.20
CA VAL A 87 -5.57 0.88 -8.81
C VAL A 87 -6.47 1.04 -10.03
N LYS A 88 -7.36 0.09 -10.25
CA LYS A 88 -8.35 0.12 -11.34
C LYS A 88 -9.76 0.02 -10.78
N SER A 89 -10.68 0.83 -11.29
CA SER A 89 -12.11 0.73 -10.98
C SER A 89 -12.81 -0.47 -11.62
N GLY A 90 -12.10 -1.25 -12.44
CA GLY A 90 -12.54 -2.46 -13.11
C GLY A 90 -11.53 -3.59 -12.91
N LYS A 91 -11.35 -4.42 -13.95
CA LYS A 91 -10.42 -5.55 -13.88
C LYS A 91 -9.02 -5.14 -13.46
N PRO A 92 -8.39 -5.85 -12.51
CA PRO A 92 -7.08 -5.54 -11.95
C PRO A 92 -5.95 -5.88 -12.94
N ARG A 93 -5.80 -5.06 -13.96
CA ARG A 93 -4.69 -5.20 -14.91
C ARG A 93 -3.62 -4.17 -14.60
N LEU A 94 -2.39 -4.65 -14.43
CA LEU A 94 -1.25 -3.74 -14.29
C LEU A 94 -1.03 -2.97 -15.59
N ASN A 95 -0.72 -1.70 -15.44
CA ASN A 95 -0.19 -0.90 -16.53
C ASN A 95 1.13 -1.54 -17.01
N PRO A 96 1.27 -1.86 -18.32
CA PRO A 96 2.51 -2.43 -18.83
C PRO A 96 3.75 -1.57 -18.52
N HIS A 97 3.58 -0.25 -18.47
CA HIS A 97 4.67 0.66 -18.11
C HIS A 97 5.10 0.50 -16.64
N LEU A 98 4.19 0.18 -15.71
CA LEU A 98 4.54 -0.06 -14.32
C LEU A 98 5.48 -1.25 -14.17
N ARG A 99 5.32 -2.30 -14.99
CA ARG A 99 6.16 -3.50 -14.99
C ARG A 99 7.46 -3.35 -15.78
N SER A 100 7.68 -2.23 -16.44
CA SER A 100 8.96 -2.03 -17.13
C SER A 100 10.11 -1.94 -16.12
N GLY A 101 11.24 -2.57 -16.44
CA GLY A 101 12.42 -2.53 -15.58
C GLY A 101 12.87 -1.09 -15.28
N ASP A 102 12.75 -0.19 -16.25
CA ASP A 102 13.10 1.24 -16.10
C ASP A 102 12.20 1.93 -15.07
N THR A 103 10.89 1.67 -15.08
CA THR A 103 9.94 2.23 -14.11
C THR A 103 10.18 1.68 -12.70
N LEU A 104 10.34 0.36 -12.57
CA LEU A 104 10.62 -0.28 -11.29
C LEU A 104 11.95 0.18 -10.71
N TYR A 105 12.99 0.30 -11.53
CA TYR A 105 14.27 0.84 -11.11
C TYR A 105 14.11 2.25 -10.52
N ARG A 106 13.39 3.14 -11.23
CA ARG A 106 13.14 4.52 -10.78
C ARG A 106 12.31 4.57 -9.50
N ALA A 107 11.31 3.70 -9.37
CA ALA A 107 10.55 3.56 -8.14
C ALA A 107 11.46 3.18 -6.96
N LEU A 108 12.29 2.15 -7.12
CA LEU A 108 13.22 1.70 -6.09
C LEU A 108 14.25 2.77 -5.71
N VAL A 109 14.80 3.50 -6.70
CA VAL A 109 15.68 4.65 -6.44
C VAL A 109 14.97 5.72 -5.64
N ARG A 110 13.71 6.02 -5.97
CA ARG A 110 12.92 7.04 -5.28
C ARG A 110 12.61 6.66 -3.83
N PHE A 111 12.41 5.39 -3.53
CA PHE A 111 12.29 4.90 -2.16
C PHE A 111 13.57 5.05 -1.35
N GLY A 112 14.73 4.90 -2.00
CA GLY A 112 16.03 5.16 -1.41
C GLY A 112 16.53 4.11 -0.42
N PHE A 113 15.86 2.97 -0.25
CA PHE A 113 16.31 1.93 0.69
C PHE A 113 16.83 0.65 0.03
N CYS A 114 16.67 0.50 -1.29
CA CYS A 114 17.29 -0.60 -2.02
C CYS A 114 18.78 -0.27 -2.28
N PRO A 115 19.73 -1.10 -1.79
CA PRO A 115 21.15 -0.85 -2.02
C PRO A 115 21.50 -0.92 -3.52
N PRO A 116 22.42 -0.10 -4.01
CA PRO A 116 22.79 -0.06 -5.43
C PRO A 116 23.19 -1.43 -6.01
N ASN A 117 23.91 -2.23 -5.24
CA ASN A 117 24.36 -3.57 -5.65
C ASN A 117 23.24 -4.62 -5.69
N ARG A 118 22.04 -4.30 -5.20
CA ARG A 118 20.85 -5.17 -5.23
C ARG A 118 19.81 -4.71 -6.23
N MET A 119 19.97 -3.51 -6.78
CA MET A 119 18.95 -2.83 -7.57
C MET A 119 18.52 -3.61 -8.81
N GLU A 120 19.46 -4.06 -9.63
CA GLU A 120 19.17 -4.82 -10.85
C GLU A 120 18.41 -6.11 -10.54
N ARG A 121 18.92 -6.88 -9.59
CA ARG A 121 18.28 -8.12 -9.16
C ARG A 121 16.89 -7.89 -8.56
N ALA A 122 16.71 -6.84 -7.79
CA ALA A 122 15.39 -6.50 -7.23
C ALA A 122 14.38 -6.16 -8.34
N VAL A 123 14.82 -5.48 -9.39
CA VAL A 123 14.00 -5.19 -10.57
C VAL A 123 13.62 -6.47 -11.31
N GLU A 124 14.56 -7.39 -11.55
CA GLU A 124 14.32 -8.68 -12.17
C GLU A 124 13.30 -9.51 -11.37
N GLU A 125 13.51 -9.65 -10.05
CA GLU A 125 12.60 -10.38 -9.15
C GLU A 125 11.19 -9.76 -9.18
N LEU A 126 11.06 -8.42 -9.18
CA LEU A 126 9.76 -7.75 -9.28
C LEU A 126 9.09 -7.97 -10.66
N GLN A 127 9.85 -8.03 -11.75
CA GLN A 127 9.30 -8.32 -13.06
C GLN A 127 8.84 -9.77 -13.19
N ASP A 128 9.59 -10.71 -12.64
CA ASP A 128 9.38 -12.14 -12.79
C ASP A 128 8.39 -12.70 -11.77
N GLU A 129 8.47 -12.26 -10.52
CA GLU A 129 7.71 -12.81 -9.39
C GLU A 129 6.72 -11.83 -8.78
N GLY A 130 6.84 -10.52 -9.11
CA GLY A 130 6.04 -9.46 -8.51
C GLY A 130 6.42 -9.14 -7.06
N VAL A 131 7.48 -9.77 -6.54
CA VAL A 131 7.98 -9.58 -5.17
C VAL A 131 9.49 -9.71 -5.12
N THR A 132 10.12 -8.89 -4.27
CA THR A 132 11.53 -9.00 -3.94
C THR A 132 11.77 -8.77 -2.44
N TRP A 133 12.91 -9.26 -1.93
CA TRP A 133 13.31 -9.10 -0.55
C TRP A 133 14.65 -8.40 -0.44
N ILE A 134 14.69 -7.31 0.31
CA ILE A 134 15.92 -6.62 0.69
C ILE A 134 16.23 -7.00 2.14
N ARG A 135 17.23 -7.86 2.33
CA ARG A 135 17.63 -8.36 3.65
C ARG A 135 18.66 -7.47 4.33
N GLU A 136 19.51 -6.83 3.53
CA GLU A 136 20.57 -5.93 3.98
C GLU A 136 20.36 -4.59 3.26
N GLY A 137 19.94 -3.60 3.97
CA GLY A 137 19.66 -2.25 3.44
C GLY A 137 20.06 -1.16 4.40
N ALA A 138 19.76 0.07 4.05
CA ALA A 138 19.98 1.25 4.89
C ALA A 138 19.22 1.18 6.23
N LEU A 139 18.19 0.35 6.30
CA LEU A 139 17.42 0.08 7.50
C LEU A 139 17.85 -1.28 8.07
N SER A 140 18.05 -1.36 9.37
CA SER A 140 18.41 -2.60 10.08
C SER A 140 17.29 -3.67 10.08
N VAL A 141 16.25 -3.47 9.28
CA VAL A 141 15.07 -4.32 9.18
C VAL A 141 14.93 -4.80 7.75
N PRO A 142 14.69 -6.11 7.51
CA PRO A 142 14.39 -6.61 6.18
C PRO A 142 13.16 -5.91 5.58
N ALA A 143 13.11 -5.81 4.26
CA ALA A 143 11.96 -5.27 3.55
C ALA A 143 11.48 -6.24 2.46
N ARG A 144 10.18 -6.52 2.45
CA ARG A 144 9.48 -7.13 1.32
C ARG A 144 8.95 -6.01 0.43
N ILE A 145 9.28 -6.02 -0.83
CA ILE A 145 8.74 -5.09 -1.83
C ILE A 145 7.90 -5.90 -2.80
N ARG A 146 6.67 -5.48 -3.07
CA ARG A 146 5.78 -6.22 -3.96
C ARG A 146 4.91 -5.31 -4.81
N ILE A 147 4.53 -5.84 -5.99
CA ILE A 147 3.56 -5.22 -6.86
C ILE A 147 2.17 -5.72 -6.46
N VAL A 148 1.23 -4.79 -6.27
CA VAL A 148 -0.15 -5.09 -5.90
C VAL A 148 -1.10 -4.38 -6.86
N ALA A 149 -2.03 -5.13 -7.44
CA ALA A 149 -3.13 -4.56 -8.21
C ALA A 149 -4.41 -4.55 -7.35
N PHE A 150 -5.02 -3.39 -7.23
CA PHE A 150 -6.34 -3.23 -6.61
C PHE A 150 -7.39 -3.06 -7.71
N GLY A 151 -8.43 -3.91 -7.72
CA GLY A 151 -9.43 -3.85 -8.79
C GLY A 151 -10.55 -4.87 -8.59
N ASP A 152 -11.48 -4.96 -9.57
CA ASP A 152 -12.56 -5.95 -9.56
C ASP A 152 -12.10 -7.27 -10.15
N GLY A 153 -11.78 -8.23 -9.30
CA GLY A 153 -11.36 -9.56 -9.72
C GLY A 153 -10.53 -10.27 -8.67
N GLU A 154 -10.14 -11.46 -9.00
CA GLU A 154 -9.31 -12.33 -8.19
C GLU A 154 -7.95 -12.51 -8.87
N THR A 155 -6.96 -12.96 -8.11
CA THR A 155 -5.68 -13.39 -8.65
C THR A 155 -5.90 -14.61 -9.55
N HIS A 156 -5.36 -14.59 -10.76
CA HIS A 156 -5.42 -15.72 -11.67
C HIS A 156 -4.10 -16.49 -11.64
N GLU A 157 -4.19 -17.78 -11.94
CA GLU A 157 -3.00 -18.61 -12.13
C GLU A 157 -2.11 -18.01 -13.24
N GLY A 158 -0.86 -17.71 -12.90
CA GLY A 158 0.09 -17.02 -13.79
C GLY A 158 0.22 -15.51 -13.57
N ASP A 159 -0.60 -14.90 -12.71
CA ASP A 159 -0.38 -13.53 -12.29
C ASP A 159 0.93 -13.44 -11.47
N ARG A 160 1.81 -12.54 -11.90
CA ARG A 160 3.09 -12.27 -11.22
C ARG A 160 2.97 -11.03 -10.33
N TYR A 161 1.87 -10.91 -9.61
CA TYR A 161 1.56 -9.82 -8.67
C TYR A 161 0.36 -10.20 -7.82
N THR A 162 0.26 -9.60 -6.66
CA THR A 162 -0.89 -9.80 -5.77
C THR A 162 -2.09 -8.99 -6.26
N VAL A 163 -3.28 -9.58 -6.26
CA VAL A 163 -4.53 -8.87 -6.50
C VAL A 163 -5.30 -8.73 -5.19
N ILE A 164 -5.75 -7.51 -4.87
CA ILE A 164 -6.66 -7.24 -3.75
C ILE A 164 -7.96 -6.68 -4.34
N PRO A 165 -9.09 -7.41 -4.22
CA PRO A 165 -10.37 -6.96 -4.74
C PRO A 165 -10.86 -5.68 -4.06
N LEU A 166 -11.37 -4.71 -4.84
CA LEU A 166 -11.95 -3.48 -4.27
C LEU A 166 -13.14 -3.76 -3.35
N LYS A 167 -13.89 -4.84 -3.63
CA LYS A 167 -14.93 -5.30 -2.72
C LYS A 167 -14.38 -5.62 -1.33
N GLN A 168 -13.27 -6.37 -1.26
CA GLN A 168 -12.61 -6.68 0.00
C GLN A 168 -12.12 -5.41 0.72
N VAL A 169 -11.59 -4.44 -0.04
CA VAL A 169 -11.18 -3.14 0.50
C VAL A 169 -12.35 -2.43 1.19
N VAL A 170 -13.53 -2.38 0.53
CA VAL A 170 -14.76 -1.79 1.10
C VAL A 170 -15.23 -2.56 2.33
N ASP A 171 -15.30 -3.89 2.22
CA ASP A 171 -15.75 -4.76 3.31
C ASP A 171 -14.85 -4.61 4.54
N PHE A 172 -13.52 -4.59 4.34
CA PHE A 172 -12.57 -4.36 5.42
C PHE A 172 -12.77 -3.01 6.09
N VAL A 173 -12.83 -1.91 5.32
CA VAL A 173 -12.99 -0.55 5.87
C VAL A 173 -14.30 -0.46 6.68
N THR A 174 -15.40 -0.99 6.13
CA THR A 174 -16.71 -0.98 6.82
C THR A 174 -16.67 -1.78 8.11
N ASN A 175 -16.10 -2.99 8.09
CA ASN A 175 -15.98 -3.83 9.28
C ASN A 175 -15.03 -3.21 10.32
N HIS A 176 -13.97 -2.56 9.88
CA HIS A 176 -13.03 -1.85 10.76
C HIS A 176 -13.73 -0.70 11.48
N LEU A 177 -14.53 0.11 10.79
CA LEU A 177 -15.32 1.19 11.38
C LEU A 177 -16.31 0.68 12.44
N LYS A 178 -16.95 -0.47 12.19
CA LYS A 178 -17.86 -1.13 13.15
C LYS A 178 -17.09 -1.63 14.37
N LYS A 179 -16.05 -2.42 14.12
CA LYS A 179 -15.28 -3.09 15.18
C LYS A 179 -14.64 -2.11 16.16
N TYR A 180 -14.15 -0.98 15.64
CA TYR A 180 -13.42 0.02 16.42
C TYR A 180 -14.22 1.31 16.64
N ARG A 181 -15.55 1.24 16.59
CA ARG A 181 -16.45 2.39 16.72
C ARG A 181 -16.12 3.23 17.96
N ASP A 182 -15.98 2.60 19.12
CA ASP A 182 -15.74 3.31 20.39
C ASP A 182 -14.40 4.06 20.40
N VAL A 183 -13.39 3.51 19.74
CA VAL A 183 -12.07 4.13 19.58
C VAL A 183 -12.09 5.28 18.59
N LEU A 184 -12.86 5.12 17.50
CA LEU A 184 -12.89 6.08 16.39
C LEU A 184 -13.91 7.21 16.62
N THR A 185 -14.91 7.02 17.47
CA THR A 185 -15.95 8.03 17.76
C THR A 185 -15.37 9.38 18.22
N PRO A 186 -14.39 9.45 19.15
CA PRO A 186 -13.81 10.72 19.58
C PRO A 186 -12.79 11.28 18.57
N VAL A 187 -12.43 10.53 17.55
CA VAL A 187 -11.40 10.95 16.58
C VAL A 187 -12.01 11.83 15.50
N ARG A 188 -11.41 12.99 15.27
CA ARG A 188 -11.79 13.82 14.11
C ARG A 188 -11.30 13.17 12.82
N ILE A 189 -12.22 12.59 12.07
CA ILE A 189 -11.92 12.00 10.76
C ILE A 189 -11.74 13.14 9.76
N THR A 190 -10.51 13.33 9.28
CA THR A 190 -10.16 14.35 8.26
C THR A 190 -10.02 13.77 6.86
N ASP A 191 -9.93 12.44 6.73
CA ASP A 191 -9.92 11.76 5.44
C ASP A 191 -11.35 11.73 4.86
N PRO A 192 -11.59 12.35 3.67
CA PRO A 192 -12.95 12.46 3.13
C PRO A 192 -13.60 11.12 2.82
N THR A 193 -12.82 10.15 2.35
CA THR A 193 -13.32 8.82 2.01
C THR A 193 -13.74 8.05 3.26
N LEU A 194 -12.89 8.07 4.29
CA LEU A 194 -13.23 7.46 5.58
C LEU A 194 -14.43 8.16 6.22
N GLY A 195 -14.49 9.50 6.14
CA GLY A 195 -15.61 10.29 6.64
C GLY A 195 -16.94 9.94 5.96
N LEU A 196 -16.93 9.76 4.63
CA LEU A 196 -18.12 9.35 3.87
C LEU A 196 -18.57 7.94 4.28
N LEU A 197 -17.64 6.98 4.35
CA LEU A 197 -17.96 5.60 4.75
C LEU A 197 -18.50 5.54 6.19
N HIS A 198 -17.92 6.32 7.09
CA HIS A 198 -18.41 6.44 8.47
C HIS A 198 -19.82 7.05 8.55
N LEU A 199 -20.11 8.06 7.72
CA LEU A 199 -21.47 8.63 7.63
C LEU A 199 -22.47 7.60 7.11
N LEU A 200 -22.13 6.89 6.04
CA LEU A 200 -22.99 5.85 5.47
C LEU A 200 -23.29 4.72 6.48
N GLU A 201 -22.29 4.34 7.27
CA GLU A 201 -22.45 3.34 8.33
C GLU A 201 -23.42 3.81 9.41
N LYS A 202 -23.31 5.07 9.86
CA LYS A 202 -24.24 5.66 10.83
C LYS A 202 -25.70 5.68 10.33
N LEU A 203 -25.88 6.00 9.03
CA LEU A 203 -27.22 6.07 8.44
C LEU A 203 -27.87 4.70 8.26
N ARG A 204 -27.09 3.62 8.17
CA ARG A 204 -27.62 2.24 8.07
C ARG A 204 -28.07 1.70 9.43
N ASP A 205 -27.51 2.19 10.52
CA ASP A 205 -27.84 1.77 11.90
C ASP A 205 -28.99 2.61 12.50
N SER A 206 -29.48 3.63 11.77
CA SER A 206 -30.60 4.51 12.15
C SER A 206 -31.92 3.98 11.61
#